data_9cb827892db5d9ab6699a76e5bcf57ae
#
_entry.id   9cb827892db5d9ab6699a76e5bcf57ae
#
_cell.length_a   1.000
_cell.length_b   1.000
_cell.length_c   1.000
_cell.angle_alpha   90.00
_cell.angle_beta   90.00
_cell.angle_gamma   90.00
#
_symmetry.space_group_name_H-M   'P 1'
#
loop_
_entity.id
_entity.type
_entity.pdbx_description
1 polymer ?
#
loop_
_entity_poly.entity_id
_entity_poly.type
_entity_poly.pdbx_seq_one_letter_code
_entity_poly.pdbx_strand_id
1 'polypeptide(L)'
;MIYSLEGKISRIDGEGIAIEAGGIGFYLMCSRGVFREAEEGSAIRILASLQVSDAGPALFGFIDEEERSLFNLLLKVRGVGSRLAITILRNLEFSHVITAISADDAVTLCQVPGVGKKTAERLCFELKQGLERSGLQNFAGCDSRETADVVQFVIDAMESLGFTRTEARSAITRVTEESPTLPESPEELLRKALDKIRRN
;
A
#
# COMPACT_ATOMS: atom_id res chain seq x y z
N MET A 1 -21.37 -5.39 4.58
CA MET A 1 -19.92 -5.09 4.48
C MET A 1 -19.76 -3.93 3.50
N ILE A 2 -19.06 -2.86 3.86
CA ILE A 2 -18.81 -1.70 2.98
C ILE A 2 -17.45 -1.95 2.31
N TYR A 3 -17.45 -2.03 0.96
CA TYR A 3 -16.26 -2.33 0.17
C TYR A 3 -15.58 -1.08 -0.38
N SER A 4 -16.38 -0.14 -0.85
CA SER A 4 -15.92 1.15 -1.37
C SER A 4 -17.01 2.20 -1.16
N LEU A 5 -16.59 3.45 -1.11
CA LEU A 5 -17.46 4.62 -1.09
C LEU A 5 -17.04 5.54 -2.24
N GLU A 6 -18.04 6.05 -2.94
CA GLU A 6 -17.87 7.07 -3.96
C GLU A 6 -18.79 8.24 -3.64
N GLY A 7 -18.25 9.43 -3.56
CA GLY A 7 -19.03 10.60 -3.18
C GLY A 7 -18.18 11.85 -3.08
N LYS A 8 -18.78 12.92 -2.59
CA LYS A 8 -18.14 14.21 -2.41
C LYS A 8 -17.51 14.33 -1.03
N ILE A 9 -16.28 14.79 -0.96
CA ILE A 9 -15.60 15.06 0.31
C ILE A 9 -16.24 16.31 0.93
N SER A 10 -16.84 16.16 2.11
CA SER A 10 -17.45 17.26 2.85
C SER A 10 -16.52 17.84 3.93
N ARG A 11 -15.53 17.05 4.38
CA ARG A 11 -14.56 17.48 5.40
C ARG A 11 -13.30 16.63 5.35
N ILE A 12 -12.17 17.27 5.59
CA ILE A 12 -10.86 16.62 5.82
C ILE A 12 -10.37 17.05 7.20
N ASP A 13 -9.85 16.11 8.00
CA ASP A 13 -9.14 16.41 9.23
C ASP A 13 -7.83 15.60 9.32
N GLY A 14 -7.10 15.71 10.44
CA GLY A 14 -5.80 15.03 10.59
C GLY A 14 -5.86 13.51 10.73
N GLU A 15 -7.05 12.92 10.85
CA GLU A 15 -7.24 11.48 11.03
C GLU A 15 -7.97 10.81 9.88
N GLY A 16 -8.84 11.57 9.16
CA GLY A 16 -9.66 10.99 8.14
C GLY A 16 -10.42 12.02 7.31
N ILE A 17 -11.37 11.52 6.57
CA ILE A 17 -12.26 12.32 5.71
C ILE A 17 -13.71 11.95 5.92
N ALA A 18 -14.60 12.91 5.74
CA ALA A 18 -16.02 12.69 5.64
C ALA A 18 -16.45 12.74 4.16
N ILE A 19 -17.14 11.70 3.69
CA ILE A 19 -17.66 11.58 2.32
C ILE A 19 -19.17 11.55 2.36
N GLU A 20 -19.83 12.37 1.57
CA GLU A 20 -21.26 12.30 1.32
C GLU A 20 -21.55 11.39 0.13
N ALA A 21 -22.20 10.27 0.39
CA ALA A 21 -22.63 9.29 -0.61
C ALA A 21 -24.11 9.00 -0.44
N GLY A 22 -24.92 9.27 -1.46
CA GLY A 22 -26.37 9.03 -1.43
C GLY A 22 -27.13 9.78 -0.33
N GLY A 23 -26.68 10.96 0.09
CA GLY A 23 -27.27 11.75 1.17
C GLY A 23 -26.89 11.29 2.58
N ILE A 24 -25.93 10.39 2.71
CA ILE A 24 -25.40 9.91 3.99
C ILE A 24 -23.93 10.32 4.08
N GLY A 25 -23.54 10.92 5.21
CA GLY A 25 -22.16 11.23 5.53
C GLY A 25 -21.46 10.04 6.18
N PHE A 26 -20.36 9.59 5.58
CA PHE A 26 -19.49 8.55 6.12
C PHE A 26 -18.16 9.14 6.53
N TYR A 27 -17.72 8.86 7.75
CA TYR A 27 -16.38 9.23 8.20
C TYR A 27 -15.44 8.02 8.12
N LEU A 28 -14.32 8.18 7.43
CA LEU A 28 -13.29 7.14 7.28
C LEU A 28 -11.96 7.64 7.85
N MET A 29 -11.33 6.83 8.69
CA MET A 29 -9.93 7.01 9.04
C MET A 29 -9.07 6.54 7.87
N CYS A 30 -8.19 7.41 7.36
CA CYS A 30 -7.56 7.20 6.06
C CYS A 30 -6.05 6.98 6.13
N SER A 31 -5.55 6.23 5.15
CA SER A 31 -4.14 6.10 4.83
C SER A 31 -3.58 7.40 4.24
N ARG A 32 -2.27 7.51 4.18
CA ARG A 32 -1.58 8.66 3.60
C ARG A 32 -1.89 8.85 2.11
N GLY A 33 -2.05 7.75 1.36
CA GLY A 33 -2.41 7.80 -0.06
C GLY A 33 -3.73 8.52 -0.31
N VAL A 34 -4.74 8.31 0.54
CA VAL A 34 -6.01 9.03 0.44
C VAL A 34 -5.83 10.54 0.64
N PHE A 35 -5.04 10.96 1.64
CA PHE A 35 -4.81 12.39 1.91
C PHE A 35 -4.08 13.13 0.78
N ARG A 36 -3.30 12.42 -0.04
CA ARG A 36 -2.64 13.01 -1.21
C ARG A 36 -3.61 13.41 -2.31
N GLU A 37 -4.68 12.66 -2.46
CA GLU A 37 -5.67 12.86 -3.52
C GLU A 37 -6.93 13.58 -3.03
N ALA A 38 -7.11 13.67 -1.70
CA ALA A 38 -8.30 14.27 -1.12
C ALA A 38 -8.24 15.79 -1.17
N GLU A 39 -9.29 16.40 -1.72
CA GLU A 39 -9.54 17.84 -1.70
C GLU A 39 -10.99 18.07 -1.29
N GLU A 40 -11.23 18.97 -0.33
CA GLU A 40 -12.58 19.29 0.12
C GLU A 40 -13.44 19.81 -1.03
N GLY A 41 -14.62 19.24 -1.17
CA GLY A 41 -15.55 19.57 -2.24
C GLY A 41 -15.36 18.76 -3.52
N SER A 42 -14.27 18.01 -3.68
CA SER A 42 -14.04 17.12 -4.82
C SER A 42 -14.78 15.79 -4.67
N ALA A 43 -15.00 15.10 -5.79
CA ALA A 43 -15.49 13.73 -5.79
C ALA A 43 -14.31 12.76 -5.69
N ILE A 44 -14.45 11.75 -4.85
CA ILE A 44 -13.44 10.70 -4.68
C ILE A 44 -14.09 9.33 -4.55
N ARG A 45 -13.39 8.31 -5.04
CA ARG A 45 -13.70 6.90 -4.76
C ARG A 45 -12.63 6.31 -3.87
N ILE A 46 -13.04 5.74 -2.74
CA ILE A 46 -12.15 5.17 -1.71
C ILE A 46 -12.55 3.72 -1.45
N LEU A 47 -11.56 2.85 -1.36
CA LEU A 47 -11.76 1.49 -0.88
C LEU A 47 -11.91 1.53 0.64
N ALA A 48 -12.88 0.79 1.15
CA ALA A 48 -13.22 0.82 2.57
C ALA A 48 -13.01 -0.54 3.25
N SER A 49 -12.65 -0.51 4.51
CA SER A 49 -12.66 -1.66 5.42
C SER A 49 -13.48 -1.30 6.65
N LEU A 50 -14.59 -2.00 6.87
CA LEU A 50 -15.38 -1.87 8.09
C LEU A 50 -14.82 -2.81 9.16
N GLN A 51 -14.41 -2.24 10.27
CA GLN A 51 -14.01 -2.99 11.45
C GLN A 51 -15.02 -2.76 12.57
N VAL A 52 -15.39 -3.82 13.26
CA VAL A 52 -16.31 -3.77 14.41
C VAL A 52 -15.55 -4.24 15.64
N SER A 53 -15.54 -3.43 16.67
CA SER A 53 -14.92 -3.71 17.96
C SER A 53 -15.86 -3.34 19.09
N ASP A 54 -15.47 -3.58 20.34
CA ASP A 54 -16.23 -3.17 21.52
C ASP A 54 -16.45 -1.65 21.58
N ALA A 55 -15.61 -0.87 20.94
CA ALA A 55 -15.76 0.58 20.81
C ALA A 55 -16.75 1.01 19.70
N GLY A 56 -17.36 0.03 19.02
CA GLY A 56 -18.29 0.24 17.91
C GLY A 56 -17.67 0.02 16.53
N PRO A 57 -18.46 0.28 15.47
CA PRO A 57 -18.02 0.17 14.10
C PRO A 57 -17.12 1.36 13.71
N ALA A 58 -16.10 1.11 12.92
CA ALA A 58 -15.22 2.10 12.35
C ALA A 58 -14.90 1.79 10.89
N LEU A 59 -14.87 2.81 10.04
CA LEU A 59 -14.48 2.70 8.63
C LEU A 59 -13.05 3.19 8.45
N PHE A 60 -12.32 2.44 7.65
CA PHE A 60 -10.96 2.74 7.25
C PHE A 60 -10.90 2.88 5.73
N GLY A 61 -10.22 3.92 5.24
CA GLY A 61 -10.19 4.30 3.83
C GLY A 61 -8.79 4.14 3.23
N PHE A 62 -8.75 3.61 2.01
CA PHE A 62 -7.52 3.35 1.24
C PHE A 62 -7.74 3.77 -0.20
N ILE A 63 -6.69 4.22 -0.84
CA ILE A 63 -6.79 4.66 -2.22
C ILE A 63 -6.76 3.48 -3.21
N ASP A 64 -6.08 2.39 -2.85
CA ASP A 64 -5.94 1.18 -3.66
C ASP A 64 -6.04 -0.12 -2.84
N GLU A 65 -5.99 -1.25 -3.55
CA GLU A 65 -6.04 -2.59 -2.97
C GLU A 65 -4.76 -2.96 -2.22
N GLU A 66 -3.64 -2.42 -2.63
CA GLU A 66 -2.32 -2.66 -2.04
C GLU A 66 -2.26 -2.10 -0.63
N GLU A 67 -2.67 -0.84 -0.42
CA GLU A 67 -2.78 -0.25 0.91
C GLU A 67 -3.77 -1.01 1.79
N ARG A 68 -4.94 -1.38 1.23
CA ARG A 68 -5.94 -2.16 1.94
C ARG A 68 -5.43 -3.56 2.31
N SER A 69 -4.68 -4.20 1.41
CA SER A 69 -4.07 -5.50 1.66
C SER A 69 -3.01 -5.43 2.76
N LEU A 70 -2.18 -4.38 2.75
CA LEU A 70 -1.20 -4.15 3.80
C LEU A 70 -1.87 -3.88 5.15
N PHE A 71 -2.94 -3.08 5.18
CA PHE A 71 -3.74 -2.90 6.39
C PHE A 71 -4.24 -4.23 6.95
N ASN A 72 -4.79 -5.09 6.10
CA ASN A 72 -5.29 -6.40 6.50
C ASN A 72 -4.15 -7.34 6.98
N LEU A 73 -2.94 -7.20 6.45
CA LEU A 73 -1.77 -7.92 6.94
C LEU A 73 -1.34 -7.40 8.32
N LEU A 74 -1.29 -6.09 8.51
CA LEU A 74 -0.98 -5.46 9.80
C LEU A 74 -1.92 -5.96 10.92
N LEU A 75 -3.21 -6.12 10.62
CA LEU A 75 -4.19 -6.62 11.59
C LEU A 75 -3.95 -8.07 12.06
N LYS A 76 -3.18 -8.87 11.30
CA LYS A 76 -2.85 -10.24 11.70
C LYS A 76 -1.77 -10.30 12.78
N VAL A 77 -1.02 -9.20 12.96
CA VAL A 77 0.06 -9.13 13.94
C VAL A 77 -0.51 -8.93 15.35
N ARG A 78 -0.12 -9.80 16.27
CA ARG A 78 -0.60 -9.71 17.66
C ARG A 78 -0.23 -8.36 18.29
N GLY A 79 -1.24 -7.65 18.78
CA GLY A 79 -1.08 -6.33 19.41
C GLY A 79 -1.18 -5.16 18.45
N VAL A 80 -1.47 -5.40 17.16
CA VAL A 80 -1.76 -4.38 16.18
C VAL A 80 -3.27 -4.37 15.91
N GLY A 81 -3.96 -3.40 16.48
CA GLY A 81 -5.37 -3.15 16.19
C GLY A 81 -5.56 -2.21 15.00
N SER A 82 -6.81 -2.06 14.55
CA SER A 82 -7.15 -1.26 13.37
C SER A 82 -6.70 0.21 13.46
N ARG A 83 -6.80 0.82 14.65
CA ARG A 83 -6.30 2.19 14.87
C ARG A 83 -4.79 2.29 14.72
N LEU A 84 -4.03 1.33 15.23
CA LEU A 84 -2.56 1.32 15.07
C LEU A 84 -2.17 1.03 13.63
N ALA A 85 -2.84 0.08 12.97
CA ALA A 85 -2.59 -0.25 11.57
C ALA A 85 -2.79 0.97 10.65
N ILE A 86 -3.91 1.71 10.80
CA ILE A 86 -4.12 2.92 9.98
C ILE A 86 -3.16 4.04 10.36
N THR A 87 -2.75 4.15 11.62
CA THR A 87 -1.75 5.13 12.05
C THR A 87 -0.40 4.86 11.37
N ILE A 88 0.00 3.60 11.21
CA ILE A 88 1.20 3.25 10.44
C ILE A 88 1.07 3.73 9.00
N LEU A 89 -0.02 3.38 8.31
CA LEU A 89 -0.25 3.75 6.90
C LEU A 89 -0.52 5.25 6.68
N ARG A 90 -0.79 6.01 7.72
CA ARG A 90 -0.93 7.46 7.65
C ARG A 90 0.39 8.18 7.86
N ASN A 91 1.27 7.67 8.72
CA ASN A 91 2.54 8.32 9.06
C ASN A 91 3.67 7.94 8.12
N LEU A 92 3.65 6.73 7.57
CA LEU A 92 4.65 6.24 6.63
C LEU A 92 4.04 6.05 5.24
N GLU A 93 4.84 6.28 4.22
CA GLU A 93 4.50 5.89 2.86
C GLU A 93 4.36 4.38 2.76
N PHE A 94 3.45 3.92 1.91
CA PHE A 94 3.21 2.50 1.69
C PHE A 94 4.50 1.72 1.38
N SER A 95 5.32 2.23 0.44
CA SER A 95 6.61 1.64 0.08
C SER A 95 7.62 1.61 1.23
N HIS A 96 7.63 2.67 2.05
CA HIS A 96 8.53 2.74 3.21
C HIS A 96 8.15 1.71 4.29
N VAL A 97 6.86 1.44 4.49
CA VAL A 97 6.43 0.37 5.42
C VAL A 97 6.93 -0.98 4.93
N ILE A 98 6.75 -1.27 3.63
CA ILE A 98 7.19 -2.53 3.03
C ILE A 98 8.71 -2.66 3.10
N THR A 99 9.44 -1.61 2.76
CA THR A 99 10.90 -1.59 2.81
C THR A 99 11.41 -1.84 4.22
N ALA A 100 10.84 -1.14 5.22
CA ALA A 100 11.23 -1.32 6.62
C ALA A 100 10.99 -2.75 7.10
N ILE A 101 9.85 -3.36 6.76
CA ILE A 101 9.55 -4.75 7.13
C ILE A 101 10.52 -5.73 6.42
N SER A 102 10.77 -5.54 5.13
CA SER A 102 11.64 -6.41 4.34
C SER A 102 13.10 -6.36 4.80
N ALA A 103 13.57 -5.17 5.19
CA ALA A 103 14.93 -4.92 5.69
C ALA A 103 15.10 -5.18 7.20
N ASP A 104 14.06 -5.64 7.91
CA ASP A 104 14.04 -5.78 9.38
C ASP A 104 14.34 -4.45 10.12
N ASP A 105 13.97 -3.30 9.51
CA ASP A 105 14.19 -1.97 10.09
C ASP A 105 13.09 -1.58 11.10
N ALA A 106 13.22 -2.10 12.30
CA ALA A 106 12.33 -1.76 13.40
C ALA A 106 12.45 -0.28 13.84
N VAL A 107 13.58 0.39 13.54
CA VAL A 107 13.80 1.80 13.95
C VAL A 107 12.86 2.73 13.21
N THR A 108 12.74 2.56 11.89
CA THR A 108 11.79 3.32 11.07
C THR A 108 10.35 3.12 11.53
N LEU A 109 9.95 1.89 11.84
CA LEU A 109 8.61 1.61 12.35
C LEU A 109 8.35 2.22 13.74
N CYS A 110 9.36 2.32 14.60
CA CYS A 110 9.25 2.96 15.91
C CYS A 110 9.00 4.48 15.86
N GLN A 111 9.20 5.13 14.71
CA GLN A 111 8.88 6.55 14.53
C GLN A 111 7.38 6.81 14.53
N VAL A 112 6.57 5.77 14.27
CA VAL A 112 5.11 5.87 14.24
C VAL A 112 4.56 5.93 15.66
N PRO A 113 3.71 6.93 15.99
CA PRO A 113 3.07 7.00 17.29
C PRO A 113 2.31 5.71 17.65
N GLY A 114 2.59 5.16 18.81
CA GLY A 114 1.97 3.92 19.28
C GLY A 114 2.71 2.64 18.88
N VAL A 115 3.76 2.70 18.06
CA VAL A 115 4.62 1.57 17.73
C VAL A 115 5.84 1.57 18.62
N GLY A 116 5.85 0.68 19.63
CA GLY A 116 7.02 0.45 20.47
C GLY A 116 7.97 -0.58 19.86
N LYS A 117 9.22 -0.64 20.39
CA LYS A 117 10.28 -1.54 19.90
C LYS A 117 9.81 -3.00 19.73
N LYS A 118 9.13 -3.57 20.73
CA LYS A 118 8.62 -4.95 20.67
C LYS A 118 7.57 -5.15 19.56
N THR A 119 6.73 -4.13 19.32
CA THR A 119 5.74 -4.17 18.24
C THR A 119 6.40 -4.05 16.88
N ALA A 120 7.40 -3.17 16.74
CA ALA A 120 8.16 -3.01 15.50
C ALA A 120 8.92 -4.28 15.11
N GLU A 121 9.66 -4.88 16.05
CA GLU A 121 10.36 -6.16 15.84
C GLU A 121 9.39 -7.28 15.42
N ARG A 122 8.20 -7.33 16.05
CA ARG A 122 7.16 -8.30 15.69
C ARG A 122 6.58 -8.04 14.31
N LEU A 123 6.33 -6.78 13.94
CA LEU A 123 5.87 -6.41 12.61
C LEU A 123 6.85 -6.91 11.55
N CYS A 124 8.15 -6.65 11.72
CA CYS A 124 9.18 -7.14 10.79
C CYS A 124 9.14 -8.67 10.69
N PHE A 125 9.15 -9.36 11.82
CA PHE A 125 9.23 -10.83 11.85
C PHE A 125 7.98 -11.51 11.28
N GLU A 126 6.76 -11.11 11.73
CA GLU A 126 5.52 -11.79 11.35
C GLU A 126 5.05 -11.42 9.93
N LEU A 127 5.34 -10.20 9.44
CA LEU A 127 4.84 -9.75 8.14
C LEU A 127 5.75 -10.08 6.97
N LYS A 128 7.02 -10.38 7.16
CA LYS A 128 7.95 -10.67 6.06
C LYS A 128 7.41 -11.76 5.11
N GLN A 129 6.99 -12.89 5.66
CA GLN A 129 6.36 -13.96 4.85
C GLN A 129 4.99 -13.56 4.28
N GLY A 130 4.25 -12.72 4.98
CA GLY A 130 2.95 -12.20 4.52
C GLY A 130 3.10 -11.31 3.29
N LEU A 131 4.11 -10.45 3.27
CA LEU A 131 4.46 -9.59 2.13
C LEU A 131 4.85 -10.42 0.92
N GLU A 132 5.66 -11.46 1.10
CA GLU A 132 6.05 -12.38 0.02
C GLU A 132 4.84 -13.04 -0.64
N ARG A 133 3.93 -13.61 0.17
CA ARG A 133 2.74 -14.31 -0.33
C ARG A 133 1.74 -13.38 -1.01
N SER A 134 1.61 -12.15 -0.54
CA SER A 134 0.71 -11.15 -1.13
C SER A 134 1.32 -10.44 -2.34
N GLY A 135 2.62 -10.58 -2.54
CA GLY A 135 3.36 -9.89 -3.60
C GLY A 135 3.62 -8.41 -3.33
N LEU A 136 3.30 -7.92 -2.14
CA LEU A 136 3.52 -6.53 -1.76
C LEU A 136 5.00 -6.19 -1.61
N GLN A 137 5.87 -7.18 -1.40
CA GLN A 137 7.33 -6.96 -1.33
C GLN A 137 7.92 -6.27 -2.56
N ASN A 138 7.26 -6.34 -3.73
CA ASN A 138 7.77 -5.72 -4.96
C ASN A 138 7.67 -4.20 -4.95
N PHE A 139 6.93 -3.62 -4.03
CA PHE A 139 6.84 -2.19 -3.80
C PHE A 139 7.93 -1.67 -2.85
N ALA A 140 8.81 -2.54 -2.34
CA ALA A 140 9.94 -2.12 -1.54
C ALA A 140 10.92 -1.29 -2.40
N GLY A 141 11.32 -0.12 -1.90
CA GLY A 141 12.25 0.78 -2.61
C GLY A 141 11.63 1.64 -3.73
N CYS A 142 10.32 1.56 -3.94
CA CYS A 142 9.62 2.47 -4.86
C CYS A 142 9.35 3.80 -4.17
N ASP A 143 10.11 4.83 -4.51
CA ASP A 143 10.04 6.15 -3.83
C ASP A 143 8.78 6.97 -4.19
N SER A 144 8.06 6.59 -5.23
CA SER A 144 6.82 7.26 -5.63
C SER A 144 5.75 6.26 -6.07
N ARG A 145 4.49 6.67 -5.95
CA ARG A 145 3.33 5.91 -6.43
C ARG A 145 3.36 5.76 -7.95
N GLU A 146 3.82 6.78 -8.66
CA GLU A 146 4.01 6.73 -10.12
C GLU A 146 4.94 5.57 -10.50
N THR A 147 6.01 5.36 -9.72
CA THR A 147 6.93 4.24 -9.92
C THR A 147 6.27 2.88 -9.66
N ALA A 148 5.42 2.80 -8.62
CA ALA A 148 4.67 1.58 -8.31
C ALA A 148 3.62 1.27 -9.40
N ASP A 149 2.91 2.28 -9.90
CA ASP A 149 1.95 2.15 -10.98
C ASP A 149 2.63 1.72 -12.29
N VAL A 150 3.81 2.26 -12.60
CA VAL A 150 4.64 1.84 -13.74
C VAL A 150 5.05 0.37 -13.61
N VAL A 151 5.50 -0.07 -12.43
CA VAL A 151 5.87 -1.46 -12.17
C VAL A 151 4.67 -2.39 -12.33
N GLN A 152 3.52 -2.03 -11.77
CA GLN A 152 2.30 -2.83 -11.89
C GLN A 152 1.81 -2.92 -13.35
N PHE A 153 1.81 -1.79 -14.07
CA PHE A 153 1.48 -1.77 -15.49
C PHE A 153 2.37 -2.70 -16.31
N VAL A 154 3.67 -2.71 -16.05
CA VAL A 154 4.62 -3.60 -16.74
C VAL A 154 4.38 -5.06 -16.40
N ILE A 155 4.05 -5.40 -15.15
CA ILE A 155 3.66 -6.77 -14.75
C ILE A 155 2.44 -7.22 -15.55
N ASP A 156 1.38 -6.43 -15.59
CA ASP A 156 0.13 -6.76 -16.27
C ASP A 156 0.34 -6.90 -17.79
N ALA A 157 1.18 -6.04 -18.37
CA ALA A 157 1.57 -6.14 -19.78
C ALA A 157 2.32 -7.45 -20.08
N MET A 158 3.24 -7.85 -19.20
CA MET A 158 3.99 -9.11 -19.36
C MET A 158 3.09 -10.35 -19.17
N GLU A 159 2.13 -10.31 -18.23
CA GLU A 159 1.11 -11.36 -18.09
C GLU A 159 0.27 -11.49 -19.37
N SER A 160 -0.09 -10.37 -20.00
CA SER A 160 -0.81 -10.34 -21.30
C SER A 160 0.01 -10.95 -22.45
N LEU A 161 1.35 -10.89 -22.36
CA LEU A 161 2.27 -11.51 -23.31
C LEU A 161 2.53 -13.01 -23.02
N GLY A 162 1.91 -13.57 -21.96
CA GLY A 162 1.98 -14.98 -21.61
C GLY A 162 3.06 -15.36 -20.60
N PHE A 163 3.74 -14.39 -19.99
CA PHE A 163 4.65 -14.63 -18.89
C PHE A 163 3.90 -14.82 -17.58
N THR A 164 4.43 -15.62 -16.69
CA THR A 164 3.88 -15.72 -15.34
C THR A 164 4.20 -14.46 -14.53
N ARG A 165 3.36 -14.12 -13.58
CA ARG A 165 3.59 -13.00 -12.67
C ARG A 165 4.92 -13.07 -11.94
N THR A 166 5.39 -14.27 -11.64
CA THR A 166 6.68 -14.54 -11.00
C THR A 166 7.86 -14.21 -11.92
N GLU A 167 7.78 -14.56 -13.21
CA GLU A 167 8.79 -14.24 -14.21
C GLU A 167 8.86 -12.74 -14.47
N ALA A 168 7.72 -12.07 -14.63
CA ALA A 168 7.63 -10.64 -14.81
C ALA A 168 8.32 -9.90 -13.65
N ARG A 169 8.01 -10.28 -12.43
CA ARG A 169 8.60 -9.71 -11.21
C ARG A 169 10.10 -9.93 -11.13
N SER A 170 10.56 -11.15 -11.34
CA SER A 170 11.99 -11.47 -11.32
C SER A 170 12.77 -10.64 -12.35
N ALA A 171 12.18 -10.41 -13.53
CA ALA A 171 12.79 -9.59 -14.56
C ALA A 171 12.89 -8.11 -14.15
N ILE A 172 11.83 -7.55 -13.55
CA ILE A 172 11.84 -6.17 -13.07
C ILE A 172 12.85 -5.98 -11.95
N THR A 173 12.91 -6.90 -10.98
CA THR A 173 13.89 -6.86 -9.88
C THR A 173 15.33 -6.81 -10.42
N ARG A 174 15.65 -7.64 -11.42
CA ARG A 174 16.98 -7.61 -12.05
C ARG A 174 17.29 -6.29 -12.78
N VAL A 175 16.29 -5.64 -13.35
CA VAL A 175 16.45 -4.31 -13.95
C VAL A 175 16.75 -3.26 -12.90
N THR A 176 16.08 -3.31 -11.75
CA THR A 176 16.28 -2.38 -10.64
C THR A 176 17.61 -2.59 -9.92
N GLU A 177 18.09 -3.82 -9.81
CA GLU A 177 19.41 -4.13 -9.24
C GLU A 177 20.58 -3.58 -10.08
N GLU A 178 20.43 -3.51 -11.40
CA GLU A 178 21.48 -2.99 -12.30
C GLU A 178 21.41 -1.46 -12.49
N SER A 179 20.26 -0.85 -12.22
CA SER A 179 20.07 0.60 -12.35
C SER A 179 19.34 1.13 -11.13
N PRO A 180 20.01 1.91 -10.26
CA PRO A 180 19.40 2.43 -9.03
C PRO A 180 18.24 3.42 -9.29
N THR A 181 18.06 3.88 -10.52
CA THR A 181 16.91 4.68 -10.95
C THR A 181 16.06 3.88 -11.92
N LEU A 182 14.79 3.68 -11.59
CA LEU A 182 13.81 3.10 -12.51
C LEU A 182 13.67 4.00 -13.75
N PRO A 183 13.45 3.41 -14.94
CA PRO A 183 13.13 4.19 -16.15
C PRO A 183 11.89 5.04 -15.93
N GLU A 184 11.91 6.27 -16.43
CA GLU A 184 10.80 7.21 -16.31
C GLU A 184 9.56 6.79 -17.14
N SER A 185 9.70 5.84 -18.08
CA SER A 185 8.57 5.38 -18.90
C SER A 185 8.29 3.88 -18.74
N PRO A 186 7.00 3.50 -18.68
CA PRO A 186 6.57 2.10 -18.60
C PRO A 186 7.10 1.25 -19.75
N GLU A 187 7.17 1.83 -20.98
CA GLU A 187 7.62 1.13 -22.17
C GLU A 187 9.11 0.77 -22.10
N GLU A 188 9.91 1.66 -21.55
CA GLU A 188 11.34 1.41 -21.39
C GLU A 188 11.60 0.33 -20.34
N LEU A 189 10.86 0.36 -19.22
CA LEU A 189 10.93 -0.68 -18.19
C LEU A 189 10.49 -2.04 -18.74
N LEU A 190 9.38 -2.07 -19.49
CA LEU A 190 8.90 -3.30 -20.15
C LEU A 190 9.95 -3.88 -21.08
N ARG A 191 10.55 -3.05 -21.95
CA ARG A 191 11.60 -3.49 -22.86
C ARG A 191 12.80 -4.07 -22.15
N LYS A 192 13.29 -3.40 -21.09
CA LYS A 192 14.42 -3.90 -20.29
C LYS A 192 14.08 -5.21 -19.59
N ALA A 193 12.86 -5.35 -19.06
CA ALA A 193 12.40 -6.58 -18.40
C ALA A 193 12.32 -7.75 -19.39
N LEU A 194 11.78 -7.55 -20.58
CA LEU A 194 11.73 -8.56 -21.64
C LEU A 194 13.12 -8.99 -22.12
N ASP A 195 14.07 -8.05 -22.24
CA ASP A 195 15.46 -8.36 -22.60
C ASP A 195 16.14 -9.24 -21.53
N LYS A 196 15.79 -9.08 -20.25
CA LYS A 196 16.34 -9.91 -19.15
C LYS A 196 15.81 -11.35 -19.19
N ILE A 197 14.57 -11.56 -19.59
CA ILE A 197 14.00 -12.91 -19.74
C ILE A 197 14.61 -13.61 -20.96
N ARG A 198 14.82 -12.88 -22.05
CA ARG A 198 15.35 -13.45 -23.30
C ARG A 198 16.81 -13.87 -23.24
N ARG A 199 17.57 -13.34 -22.28
CA ARG A 199 19.00 -13.67 -22.08
C ARG A 199 19.25 -14.84 -21.11
N ASN A 200 18.19 -15.47 -20.64
CA ASN A 200 18.23 -16.66 -19.78
C ASN A 200 17.69 -17.86 -20.54
#